data_afe3847dca52e621b47bb4ffa103862a
#
_entry.id   afe3847dca52e621b47bb4ffa103862a
#
_cell.length_a   1.000
_cell.length_b   1.000
_cell.length_c   1.000
_cell.angle_alpha   90.00
_cell.angle_beta   90.00
_cell.angle_gamma   90.00
#
_symmetry.space_group_name_H-M   'P 1'
#
loop_
_entity.id
_entity.type
_entity.pdbx_description
1 polymer ?
#
loop_
_entity_poly.entity_id
_entity_poly.type
_entity_poly.pdbx_seq_one_letter_code
_entity_poly.pdbx_strand_id
1 'polypeptide(L)'
;VAELAFKEYMFKKGSKTTIYMYQNSIEMIHGGFLGKFNKIKLVQYKNIVNVSMKEPGFASNGYIILDCGKNDHKSERLENTIEFSKQEKEMAIELKQLIEEKVVEVKNQRVDSAVDNFEKLKKIKELYDLDILSEDEYLDQKERLLEKN
;
A
#
# COMPACT_ATOMS: atom_id res chain seq x y z
N VAL A 1 5.22 18.00 9.09
CA VAL A 1 3.98 17.62 9.76
C VAL A 1 3.77 16.12 9.61
N ALA A 2 3.64 15.42 10.73
CA ALA A 2 3.40 13.98 10.71
C ALA A 2 2.01 13.67 10.11
N GLU A 3 1.96 12.69 9.23
CA GLU A 3 0.70 12.22 8.67
C GLU A 3 -0.14 11.56 9.77
N LEU A 4 -1.43 11.88 9.83
CA LEU A 4 -2.34 11.27 10.79
C LEU A 4 -2.96 10.00 10.20
N ALA A 5 -2.97 8.93 10.99
CA ALA A 5 -3.66 7.70 10.62
C ALA A 5 -5.18 7.97 10.61
N PHE A 6 -5.87 7.50 9.58
CA PHE A 6 -7.32 7.60 9.50
C PHE A 6 -8.02 6.43 10.19
N LYS A 7 -7.29 5.34 10.46
CA LYS A 7 -7.83 4.16 11.14
C LYS A 7 -6.74 3.47 11.95
N GLU A 8 -7.11 2.94 13.11
CA GLU A 8 -6.23 2.21 14.00
C GLU A 8 -6.88 0.90 14.41
N TYR A 9 -6.10 -0.17 14.43
CA TYR A 9 -6.53 -1.49 14.92
C TYR A 9 -5.51 -2.03 15.92
N MET A 10 -6.00 -2.61 17.01
CA MET A 10 -5.14 -3.23 18.02
C MET A 10 -5.53 -4.70 18.18
N PHE A 11 -4.61 -5.60 17.83
CA PHE A 11 -4.77 -7.04 18.02
C PHE A 11 -4.02 -7.43 19.28
N LYS A 12 -4.72 -7.45 20.42
CA LYS A 12 -4.14 -7.67 21.74
C LYS A 12 -3.79 -9.12 22.02
N LYS A 13 -4.39 -10.05 21.29
CA LYS A 13 -4.18 -11.49 21.43
C LYS A 13 -3.36 -11.99 20.24
N GLY A 14 -2.52 -12.99 20.44
CA GLY A 14 -1.58 -13.43 19.42
C GLY A 14 -0.29 -12.63 19.48
N SER A 15 0.11 -12.01 18.37
CA SER A 15 1.37 -11.27 18.28
C SER A 15 1.35 -9.85 18.86
N LYS A 16 0.24 -9.41 19.43
CA LYS A 16 0.08 -8.05 19.98
C LYS A 16 0.49 -6.98 18.97
N THR A 17 -0.16 -6.97 17.84
CA THR A 17 0.14 -6.05 16.73
C THR A 17 -0.81 -4.88 16.76
N THR A 18 -0.26 -3.66 16.63
CA THR A 18 -1.03 -2.43 16.41
C THR A 18 -0.86 -2.00 14.97
N ILE A 19 -1.98 -1.64 14.34
CA ILE A 19 -2.02 -1.26 12.93
C ILE A 19 -2.49 0.19 12.82
N TYR A 20 -1.73 1.00 12.10
CA TYR A 20 -2.12 2.35 11.71
C TYR A 20 -2.25 2.43 10.20
N MET A 21 -3.41 2.84 9.71
CA MET A 21 -3.64 3.01 8.28
C MET A 21 -3.52 4.49 7.90
N TYR A 22 -2.62 4.77 6.98
CA TYR A 22 -2.41 6.11 6.40
C TYR A 22 -2.93 6.14 4.98
N GLN A 23 -2.86 7.29 4.35
CA GLN A 23 -3.35 7.50 2.97
C GLN A 23 -2.68 6.55 1.96
N ASN A 24 -1.36 6.38 2.05
CA ASN A 24 -0.56 5.64 1.07
C ASN A 24 0.14 4.40 1.65
N SER A 25 0.03 4.20 2.94
CA SER A 25 0.77 3.12 3.61
C SER A 25 0.05 2.63 4.85
N ILE A 26 0.45 1.44 5.28
CA ILE A 26 0.02 0.84 6.53
C ILE A 26 1.26 0.60 7.39
N GLU A 27 1.16 0.95 8.66
CA GLU A 27 2.23 0.72 9.65
C GLU A 27 1.79 -0.38 10.60
N MET A 28 2.65 -1.37 10.76
CA MET A 28 2.43 -2.49 11.69
C MET A 28 3.48 -2.45 12.78
N ILE A 29 3.04 -2.35 14.02
CA ILE A 29 3.92 -2.37 15.19
C ILE A 29 3.72 -3.70 15.90
N HIS A 30 4.67 -4.62 15.70
CA HIS A 30 4.65 -5.92 16.35
C HIS A 30 5.24 -5.81 17.75
N GLY A 31 4.46 -6.19 18.77
CA GLY A 31 4.93 -6.15 20.16
C GLY A 31 6.05 -7.14 20.43
N GLY A 32 7.11 -6.67 21.05
CA GLY A 32 8.18 -7.51 21.54
C GLY A 32 7.92 -7.99 22.96
N PHE A 33 8.87 -8.76 23.51
CA PHE A 33 8.78 -9.30 24.85
C PHE A 33 8.72 -8.17 25.90
N LEU A 34 7.69 -8.18 26.73
CA LEU A 34 7.44 -7.16 27.77
C LEU A 34 7.38 -5.71 27.24
N GLY A 35 6.92 -5.52 25.99
CA GLY A 35 6.84 -4.20 25.36
C GLY A 35 8.18 -3.64 24.94
N LYS A 36 9.26 -4.42 25.06
CA LYS A 36 10.60 -4.05 24.60
C LYS A 36 10.84 -4.66 23.22
N PHE A 37 11.66 -3.96 22.41
CA PHE A 37 12.05 -4.45 21.08
C PHE A 37 10.87 -4.60 20.11
N ASN A 38 9.97 -3.62 20.11
CA ASN A 38 8.88 -3.57 19.12
C ASN A 38 9.47 -3.49 17.70
N LYS A 39 8.95 -4.31 16.80
CA LYS A 39 9.31 -4.22 15.37
C LYS A 39 8.27 -3.39 14.65
N ILE A 40 8.74 -2.38 13.92
CA ILE A 40 7.90 -1.49 13.14
C ILE A 40 8.11 -1.81 11.67
N LYS A 41 7.02 -2.14 10.96
CA LYS A 41 7.05 -2.40 9.53
C LYS A 41 6.10 -1.44 8.84
N LEU A 42 6.62 -0.69 7.87
CA LEU A 42 5.82 0.18 7.03
C LEU A 42 5.68 -0.45 5.64
N VAL A 43 4.44 -0.61 5.18
CA VAL A 43 4.17 -1.17 3.85
C VAL A 43 3.33 -0.19 3.06
N GLN A 44 3.80 0.18 1.87
CA GLN A 44 3.04 1.03 0.97
C GLN A 44 2.02 0.18 0.21
N TYR A 45 0.78 0.66 0.09
CA TYR A 45 -0.27 -0.10 -0.61
C TYR A 45 0.12 -0.43 -2.06
N LYS A 46 0.88 0.45 -2.71
CA LYS A 46 1.32 0.23 -4.09
C LYS A 46 2.18 -1.01 -4.27
N ASN A 47 2.81 -1.48 -3.19
CA ASN A 47 3.68 -2.65 -3.20
C ASN A 47 2.95 -3.94 -2.83
N ILE A 48 1.69 -3.85 -2.41
CA ILE A 48 0.90 -5.02 -2.05
C ILE A 48 0.30 -5.64 -3.32
N VAL A 49 0.69 -6.87 -3.58
CA VAL A 49 0.20 -7.64 -4.74
C VAL A 49 -1.08 -8.38 -4.39
N ASN A 50 -1.16 -8.91 -3.16
CA ASN A 50 -2.30 -9.70 -2.70
C ASN A 50 -2.43 -9.62 -1.18
N VAL A 51 -3.66 -9.71 -0.70
CA VAL A 51 -3.97 -9.81 0.73
C VAL A 51 -4.72 -11.11 0.92
N SER A 52 -4.17 -12.00 1.74
CA SER A 52 -4.81 -13.27 2.03
C SER A 52 -5.13 -13.38 3.52
N MET A 53 -6.09 -14.22 3.86
CA MET A 53 -6.50 -14.46 5.24
C MET A 53 -6.62 -15.97 5.46
N LYS A 54 -6.04 -16.43 6.58
CA LYS A 54 -6.27 -17.76 7.10
C LYS A 54 -7.19 -17.63 8.31
N GLU A 55 -8.32 -18.31 8.30
CA GLU A 55 -9.25 -18.27 9.41
C GLU A 55 -8.71 -19.01 10.64
N PRO A 56 -9.10 -18.60 11.87
CA PRO A 56 -8.72 -19.32 13.08
C PRO A 56 -9.28 -20.73 13.06
N GLY A 57 -8.45 -21.70 13.46
CA GLY A 57 -8.85 -23.08 13.64
C GLY A 57 -9.32 -23.35 15.06
N PHE A 58 -9.55 -24.64 15.39
CA PHE A 58 -10.01 -25.05 16.71
C PHE A 58 -9.04 -24.62 17.83
N ALA A 59 -7.74 -24.81 17.60
CA ALA A 59 -6.70 -24.48 18.57
C ALA A 59 -5.64 -23.52 18.02
N SER A 60 -5.92 -22.86 16.89
CA SER A 60 -4.95 -21.96 16.25
C SER A 60 -5.57 -20.61 15.95
N ASN A 61 -4.73 -19.56 15.96
CA ASN A 61 -5.13 -18.22 15.56
C ASN A 61 -5.21 -18.12 14.05
N GLY A 62 -5.86 -17.05 13.56
CA GLY A 62 -5.89 -16.70 12.16
C GLY A 62 -4.78 -15.73 11.81
N TYR A 63 -4.59 -15.51 10.51
CA TYR A 63 -3.55 -14.63 9.99
C TYR A 63 -4.06 -13.82 8.80
N ILE A 64 -3.65 -12.55 8.75
CA ILE A 64 -3.74 -11.75 7.53
C ILE A 64 -2.32 -11.62 7.00
N ILE A 65 -2.12 -11.92 5.73
CA ILE A 65 -0.80 -11.86 5.09
C ILE A 65 -0.82 -10.85 3.97
N LEU A 66 0.07 -9.85 4.03
CA LEU A 66 0.25 -8.86 2.99
C LEU A 66 1.38 -9.34 2.07
N ASP A 67 1.03 -9.80 0.88
CA ASP A 67 2.00 -10.29 -0.09
C ASP A 67 2.50 -9.13 -0.93
N CYS A 68 3.81 -8.85 -0.88
CA CYS A 68 4.45 -7.77 -1.62
C CYS A 68 5.24 -8.28 -2.85
N GLY A 69 5.05 -9.53 -3.27
CA GLY A 69 5.56 -10.06 -4.51
C GLY A 69 6.83 -10.89 -4.39
N LYS A 70 7.51 -11.07 -5.52
CA LYS A 70 8.61 -12.03 -5.68
C LYS A 70 9.87 -11.71 -4.89
N ASN A 71 10.02 -10.47 -4.44
CA ASN A 71 11.22 -10.04 -3.70
C ASN A 71 11.07 -10.19 -2.20
N ASP A 72 9.94 -10.77 -1.74
CA ASP A 72 9.72 -11.00 -0.32
C ASP A 72 10.58 -12.17 0.17
N HIS A 73 11.48 -11.88 1.07
CA HIS A 73 12.19 -12.91 1.82
C HIS A 73 11.29 -13.47 2.92
N LYS A 74 11.58 -14.69 3.38
CA LYS A 74 10.80 -15.36 4.41
C LYS A 74 10.63 -14.50 5.68
N SER A 75 11.68 -13.76 6.05
CA SER A 75 11.65 -12.85 7.21
C SER A 75 10.67 -11.68 6.98
N GLU A 76 10.61 -11.13 5.77
CA GLU A 76 9.69 -10.04 5.43
C GLU A 76 8.24 -10.51 5.43
N ARG A 77 7.98 -11.73 4.97
CA ARG A 77 6.64 -12.32 5.01
C ARG A 77 6.12 -12.44 6.44
N LEU A 78 6.97 -12.81 7.38
CA LEU A 78 6.61 -12.88 8.81
C LEU A 78 6.28 -11.49 9.36
N GLU A 79 7.05 -10.47 8.96
CA GLU A 79 6.80 -9.09 9.37
C GLU A 79 5.53 -8.51 8.74
N ASN A 80 5.11 -9.02 7.58
CA ASN A 80 3.90 -8.62 6.87
C ASN A 80 2.67 -9.48 7.26
N THR A 81 2.76 -10.22 8.34
CA THR A 81 1.70 -11.11 8.82
C THR A 81 1.10 -10.56 10.10
N ILE A 82 -0.22 -10.49 10.16
CA ILE A 82 -0.97 -10.02 11.33
C ILE A 82 -1.72 -11.21 11.91
N GLU A 83 -1.36 -11.61 13.11
CA GLU A 83 -2.01 -12.70 13.82
C GLU A 83 -3.19 -12.19 14.64
N PHE A 84 -4.34 -12.86 14.57
CA PHE A 84 -5.53 -12.50 15.32
C PHE A 84 -6.20 -13.74 15.93
N SER A 85 -6.91 -13.52 17.05
CA SER A 85 -7.68 -14.58 17.72
C SER A 85 -9.08 -14.70 17.11
N LYS A 86 -9.81 -15.74 17.50
CA LYS A 86 -11.22 -15.93 17.09
C LYS A 86 -12.09 -14.74 17.47
N GLN A 87 -11.86 -14.14 18.63
CA GLN A 87 -12.62 -12.99 19.10
C GLN A 87 -12.34 -11.72 18.29
N GLU A 88 -11.21 -11.69 17.60
CA GLU A 88 -10.78 -10.55 16.77
C GLU A 88 -11.09 -10.76 15.29
N LYS A 89 -11.79 -11.82 14.92
CA LYS A 89 -12.07 -12.16 13.52
C LYS A 89 -12.82 -11.06 12.77
N GLU A 90 -13.84 -10.48 13.36
CA GLU A 90 -14.62 -9.41 12.72
C GLU A 90 -13.76 -8.18 12.45
N MET A 91 -12.92 -7.81 13.41
CA MET A 91 -11.98 -6.70 13.25
C MET A 91 -10.97 -7.00 12.15
N ALA A 92 -10.48 -8.24 12.07
CA ALA A 92 -9.56 -8.68 11.04
C ALA A 92 -10.18 -8.64 9.64
N ILE A 93 -11.44 -9.04 9.51
CA ILE A 93 -12.18 -8.97 8.24
C ILE A 93 -12.33 -7.52 7.79
N GLU A 94 -12.69 -6.62 8.69
CA GLU A 94 -12.80 -5.19 8.40
C GLU A 94 -11.47 -4.63 7.93
N LEU A 95 -10.38 -4.93 8.63
CA LEU A 95 -9.04 -4.50 8.25
C LEU A 95 -8.65 -5.01 6.87
N LYS A 96 -8.88 -6.28 6.59
CA LYS A 96 -8.57 -6.87 5.27
C LYS A 96 -9.32 -6.13 4.16
N GLN A 97 -10.61 -5.88 4.34
CA GLN A 97 -11.41 -5.15 3.36
C GLN A 97 -10.88 -3.75 3.11
N LEU A 98 -10.54 -3.01 4.17
CA LEU A 98 -10.00 -1.66 4.04
C LEU A 98 -8.65 -1.66 3.32
N ILE A 99 -7.78 -2.63 3.61
CA ILE A 99 -6.50 -2.74 2.91
C ILE A 99 -6.73 -3.02 1.42
N GLU A 100 -7.63 -3.95 1.09
CA GLU A 100 -7.96 -4.26 -0.30
C GLU A 100 -8.52 -3.06 -1.05
N GLU A 101 -9.41 -2.30 -0.42
CA GLU A 101 -9.96 -1.06 -0.98
C GLU A 101 -8.86 -0.04 -1.25
N LYS A 102 -7.92 0.12 -0.33
CA LYS A 102 -6.79 1.04 -0.49
C LYS A 102 -5.86 0.61 -1.62
N VAL A 103 -5.61 -0.68 -1.75
CA VAL A 103 -4.78 -1.23 -2.84
C VAL A 103 -5.42 -0.93 -4.19
N VAL A 104 -6.73 -1.13 -4.32
CA VAL A 104 -7.47 -0.84 -5.56
C VAL A 104 -7.46 0.67 -5.85
N GLU A 105 -7.71 1.50 -4.84
CA GLU A 105 -7.70 2.96 -4.97
C GLU A 105 -6.36 3.47 -5.51
N VAL A 106 -5.25 3.00 -4.93
CA VAL A 106 -3.90 3.39 -5.36
C VAL A 106 -3.62 2.93 -6.79
N LYS A 107 -4.03 1.73 -7.17
CA LYS A 107 -3.89 1.23 -8.55
C LYS A 107 -4.67 2.08 -9.54
N ASN A 108 -5.89 2.45 -9.21
CA ASN A 108 -6.73 3.28 -10.07
C ASN A 108 -6.13 4.67 -10.25
N GLN A 109 -5.58 5.27 -9.19
CA GLN A 109 -4.89 6.55 -9.28
C GLN A 109 -3.68 6.50 -10.23
N ARG A 110 -2.93 5.40 -10.22
CA ARG A 110 -1.78 5.21 -11.11
C ARG A 110 -2.21 5.08 -12.57
N VAL A 111 -3.29 4.36 -12.84
CA VAL A 111 -3.85 4.22 -14.18
C VAL A 111 -4.36 5.57 -14.68
N ASP A 112 -5.12 6.30 -13.89
CA ASP A 112 -5.64 7.62 -14.23
C ASP A 112 -4.52 8.60 -14.55
N SER A 113 -3.45 8.62 -13.74
CA SER A 113 -2.28 9.46 -13.98
C SER A 113 -1.57 9.11 -15.28
N ALA A 114 -1.42 7.82 -15.59
CA ALA A 114 -0.79 7.35 -16.80
C ALA A 114 -1.61 7.76 -18.05
N VAL A 115 -2.93 7.62 -17.98
CA VAL A 115 -3.83 8.04 -19.07
C VAL A 115 -3.75 9.55 -19.26
N ASP A 116 -3.78 10.32 -18.18
CA ASP A 116 -3.70 11.78 -18.23
C ASP A 116 -2.39 12.24 -18.86
N ASN A 117 -1.26 11.64 -18.47
CA ASN A 117 0.04 11.95 -19.06
C ASN A 117 0.12 11.59 -20.56
N PHE A 118 -0.48 10.47 -20.95
CA PHE A 118 -0.55 10.07 -22.37
C PHE A 118 -1.31 11.10 -23.19
N GLU A 119 -2.46 11.57 -22.72
CA GLU A 119 -3.26 12.59 -23.40
C GLU A 119 -2.50 13.92 -23.51
N LYS A 120 -1.78 14.30 -22.45
CA LYS A 120 -0.93 15.50 -22.47
C LYS A 120 0.22 15.38 -23.47
N LEU A 121 0.89 14.24 -23.53
CA LEU A 121 1.96 13.97 -24.49
C LEU A 121 1.44 14.07 -25.92
N LYS A 122 0.28 13.50 -26.19
CA LYS A 122 -0.36 13.57 -27.50
C LYS A 122 -0.66 15.03 -27.91
N LYS A 123 -1.16 15.81 -26.95
CA LYS A 123 -1.50 17.21 -27.20
C LYS A 123 -0.27 18.06 -27.48
N ILE A 124 0.82 17.92 -26.74
CA ILE A 124 2.04 18.69 -27.01
C ILE A 124 2.68 18.28 -28.33
N LYS A 125 2.54 17.02 -28.76
CA LYS A 125 2.99 16.58 -30.09
C LYS A 125 2.20 17.28 -31.21
N GLU A 126 0.89 17.38 -31.05
CA GLU A 126 0.04 18.12 -32.02
C GLU A 126 0.45 19.58 -32.10
N LEU A 127 0.71 20.24 -30.99
CA LEU A 127 1.15 21.63 -30.93
C LEU A 127 2.51 21.82 -31.60
N TYR A 128 3.41 20.87 -31.45
CA TYR A 128 4.69 20.88 -32.15
C TYR A 128 4.51 20.72 -33.65
N ASP A 129 3.68 19.78 -34.10
CA ASP A 129 3.42 19.53 -35.51
C ASP A 129 2.75 20.74 -36.20
N LEU A 130 2.00 21.57 -35.46
CA LEU A 130 1.37 22.78 -35.91
C LEU A 130 2.27 24.02 -35.81
N ASP A 131 3.53 23.86 -35.47
CA ASP A 131 4.53 24.93 -35.26
C ASP A 131 4.15 25.92 -34.14
N ILE A 132 3.24 25.54 -33.22
CA ILE A 132 2.89 26.35 -32.07
C ILE A 132 3.96 26.25 -30.99
N LEU A 133 4.53 25.05 -30.81
CA LEU A 133 5.68 24.82 -29.93
C LEU A 133 6.95 24.64 -30.78
N SER A 134 8.06 25.22 -30.31
CA SER A 134 9.37 24.97 -30.91
C SER A 134 9.85 23.57 -30.47
N GLU A 135 10.86 23.06 -31.16
CA GLU A 135 11.46 21.78 -30.82
C GLU A 135 11.97 21.76 -29.37
N ASP A 136 12.63 22.81 -28.92
CA ASP A 136 13.15 22.93 -27.57
C ASP A 136 12.03 22.92 -26.53
N GLU A 137 10.95 23.65 -26.79
CA GLU A 137 9.78 23.68 -25.89
C GLU A 137 9.08 22.34 -25.84
N TYR A 138 8.93 21.66 -26.98
CA TYR A 138 8.33 20.33 -27.05
C TYR A 138 9.15 19.30 -26.23
N LEU A 139 10.46 19.27 -26.44
CA LEU A 139 11.35 18.35 -25.74
C LEU A 139 11.35 18.62 -24.22
N ASP A 140 11.36 19.87 -23.81
CA ASP A 140 11.31 20.24 -22.38
C ASP A 140 10.00 19.78 -21.74
N GLN A 141 8.87 20.03 -22.37
CA GLN A 141 7.57 19.60 -21.82
C GLN A 141 7.41 18.08 -21.79
N LYS A 142 7.91 17.40 -22.81
CA LYS A 142 7.91 15.94 -22.86
C LYS A 142 8.70 15.34 -21.71
N GLU A 143 9.88 15.87 -21.44
CA GLU A 143 10.74 15.42 -20.34
C GLU A 143 10.04 15.61 -18.99
N ARG A 144 9.42 16.76 -18.75
CA ARG A 144 8.67 17.05 -17.53
C ARG A 144 7.53 16.04 -17.28
N LEU A 145 6.80 15.66 -18.35
CA LEU A 145 5.71 14.69 -18.23
C LEU A 145 6.22 13.29 -17.93
N LEU A 146 7.39 12.91 -18.44
CA LEU A 146 7.99 11.61 -18.21
C LEU A 146 8.61 11.48 -16.82
N GLU A 147 9.07 12.59 -16.23
CA GLU A 147 9.68 12.60 -14.88
C GLU A 147 8.66 12.44 -13.75
N LYS A 148 7.38 12.71 -14.01
CA LYS A 148 6.32 12.67 -12.99
C LYS A 148 5.82 11.26 -12.66
N ASN A 149 6.41 10.23 -13.21
CA ASN A 149 5.99 8.85 -12.96
C ASN A 149 6.98 8.13 -12.03
#